data_590657bba702bdcbbf5142400733c538
#
_entry.id   590657bba702bdcbbf5142400733c538
#
_cell.length_a   1.000
_cell.length_b   1.000
_cell.length_c   1.000
_cell.angle_alpha   90.00
_cell.angle_beta   90.00
_cell.angle_gamma   90.00
#
_symmetry.space_group_name_H-M   'P 1'
#
loop_
_entity.id
_entity.type
_entity.pdbx_description
1 polymer ?
#
loop_
_entity_poly.entity_id
_entity_poly.type
_entity_poly.pdbx_seq_one_letter_code
_entity_poly.pdbx_strand_id
1 'polypeptide(L)'
;TVSYGATPDAGTSVNQTGLPEGTSYAWKTPPVTTDGPGEKDGVVEVKYKDGSKDIVNVKVTVKGLSSEYEVTGTQIEVNQNDSVSNDDLKAKVTATSKAGNVNGTDKISTVTAPTISTANYGEQTINATVTFKDGTTKEVTIPLKVKDVTPPTIQSPAENTNWEMTALDKALPNMEVRAEDNENGSGIKNVTVTGLPDYLEYDSTTNAIKFKSGKQTVEKLAENTPSQEFTLNIRAEDKAGNVSERTAKITVSSMST
;
A
#
# COMPACT_ATOMS: atom_id res chain seq x y z
N THR A 1 -30.20 3.66 28.23
CA THR A 1 -29.12 3.38 27.24
C THR A 1 -27.84 4.04 27.71
N VAL A 2 -26.79 3.29 27.76
CA VAL A 2 -25.45 3.74 28.18
C VAL A 2 -24.39 3.34 27.17
N SER A 3 -23.24 3.99 27.25
CA SER A 3 -22.08 3.69 26.41
C SER A 3 -21.22 2.59 27.02
N TYR A 4 -20.37 1.97 26.19
CA TYR A 4 -19.37 1.02 26.62
C TYR A 4 -18.49 1.61 27.74
N GLY A 5 -18.29 0.81 28.80
CA GLY A 5 -17.47 1.19 29.95
C GLY A 5 -18.10 2.18 30.91
N ALA A 6 -19.31 2.67 30.62
CA ALA A 6 -20.02 3.55 31.52
C ALA A 6 -20.48 2.81 32.80
N THR A 7 -20.57 3.51 33.91
CA THR A 7 -21.19 2.98 35.12
C THR A 7 -22.64 3.43 35.14
N PRO A 8 -23.62 2.54 34.97
CA PRO A 8 -25.04 2.93 34.98
C PRO A 8 -25.46 3.46 36.35
N ASP A 9 -26.25 4.54 36.36
CA ASP A 9 -26.82 5.09 37.56
C ASP A 9 -28.09 4.30 37.92
N ALA A 10 -28.19 3.84 39.15
CA ALA A 10 -29.36 3.10 39.64
C ALA A 10 -30.62 3.93 39.55
N GLY A 11 -30.55 5.24 39.91
CA GLY A 11 -31.70 6.12 39.89
C GLY A 11 -32.27 6.38 38.51
N THR A 12 -31.41 6.57 37.49
CA THR A 12 -31.85 6.81 36.11
C THR A 12 -32.34 5.52 35.44
N SER A 13 -32.05 4.36 36.01
CA SER A 13 -32.49 3.06 35.50
C SER A 13 -33.92 2.71 35.93
N VAL A 14 -34.51 3.49 36.84
CA VAL A 14 -35.85 3.29 37.38
C VAL A 14 -36.76 4.43 36.90
N ASN A 15 -38.02 4.10 36.60
CA ASN A 15 -39.04 5.13 36.37
C ASN A 15 -39.42 5.76 37.72
N GLN A 16 -39.03 7.01 37.92
CA GLN A 16 -39.23 7.73 39.18
C GLN A 16 -40.56 8.48 39.25
N THR A 17 -41.41 8.38 38.22
CA THR A 17 -42.71 9.07 38.19
C THR A 17 -43.60 8.62 39.33
N GLY A 18 -44.08 9.58 40.14
CA GLY A 18 -44.97 9.30 41.27
C GLY A 18 -44.28 8.80 42.54
N LEU A 19 -42.95 8.70 42.56
CA LEU A 19 -42.22 8.30 43.76
C LEU A 19 -42.09 9.49 44.72
N PRO A 20 -42.19 9.25 46.07
CA PRO A 20 -42.09 10.34 47.05
C PRO A 20 -40.73 11.02 47.07
N GLU A 21 -40.73 12.31 47.49
CA GLU A 21 -39.52 13.03 47.79
C GLU A 21 -38.73 12.35 48.90
N GLY A 22 -37.40 12.35 48.80
CA GLY A 22 -36.52 11.68 49.75
C GLY A 22 -36.27 10.20 49.44
N THR A 23 -36.75 9.71 48.30
CA THR A 23 -36.49 8.38 47.81
C THR A 23 -35.06 8.28 47.30
N SER A 24 -34.34 7.18 47.63
CA SER A 24 -33.00 6.91 47.17
C SER A 24 -32.92 5.61 46.41
N TYR A 25 -31.91 5.45 45.59
CA TYR A 25 -31.73 4.33 44.68
C TYR A 25 -30.32 3.77 44.79
N ALA A 26 -30.20 2.45 44.84
CA ALA A 26 -28.92 1.79 44.86
C ALA A 26 -29.03 0.43 44.13
N TRP A 27 -27.97 0.03 43.50
CA TRP A 27 -27.90 -1.34 42.94
C TRP A 27 -27.93 -2.35 44.08
N LYS A 28 -28.86 -3.28 44.02
CA LYS A 28 -28.93 -4.38 45.01
C LYS A 28 -27.82 -5.39 44.80
N THR A 29 -27.46 -5.67 43.55
CA THR A 29 -26.31 -6.44 43.12
C THR A 29 -25.28 -5.51 42.52
N PRO A 30 -24.07 -5.95 42.19
CA PRO A 30 -23.14 -5.14 41.45
C PRO A 30 -23.79 -4.49 40.22
N PRO A 31 -23.40 -3.26 39.84
CA PRO A 31 -23.94 -2.61 38.65
C PRO A 31 -23.82 -3.49 37.43
N VAL A 32 -24.72 -3.33 36.47
CA VAL A 32 -24.69 -4.05 35.19
C VAL A 32 -23.38 -3.82 34.51
N THR A 33 -22.76 -4.85 33.95
CA THR A 33 -21.54 -4.73 33.18
C THR A 33 -21.83 -4.07 31.84
N THR A 34 -20.95 -3.17 31.42
CA THR A 34 -21.08 -2.40 30.17
C THR A 34 -19.92 -2.65 29.20
N ASP A 35 -19.26 -3.79 29.33
CA ASP A 35 -18.16 -4.25 28.49
C ASP A 35 -18.58 -5.01 27.23
N GLY A 36 -19.87 -5.10 27.00
CA GLY A 36 -20.46 -5.70 25.80
C GLY A 36 -21.79 -5.07 25.43
N PRO A 37 -22.19 -5.09 24.15
CA PRO A 37 -23.43 -4.49 23.68
C PRO A 37 -24.66 -5.28 24.09
N GLY A 38 -25.80 -4.63 24.03
CA GLY A 38 -27.10 -5.25 24.20
C GLY A 38 -27.81 -4.91 25.50
N GLU A 39 -28.93 -5.55 25.70
CA GLU A 39 -29.78 -5.33 26.86
C GLU A 39 -29.28 -6.19 28.04
N LYS A 40 -29.09 -5.54 29.18
CA LYS A 40 -28.59 -6.18 30.42
C LYS A 40 -29.63 -6.03 31.51
N ASP A 41 -29.83 -7.11 32.27
CA ASP A 41 -30.72 -7.13 33.42
C ASP A 41 -29.98 -6.67 34.68
N GLY A 42 -30.67 -5.87 35.51
CA GLY A 42 -30.15 -5.43 36.78
C GLY A 42 -31.28 -5.36 37.84
N VAL A 43 -30.85 -5.20 39.08
CA VAL A 43 -31.79 -5.12 40.23
C VAL A 43 -31.43 -3.87 41.03
N VAL A 44 -32.41 -2.97 41.21
CA VAL A 44 -32.26 -1.74 41.96
C VAL A 44 -33.08 -1.85 43.25
N GLU A 45 -32.47 -1.46 44.37
CA GLU A 45 -33.19 -1.25 45.64
C GLU A 45 -33.60 0.18 45.71
N VAL A 46 -34.90 0.41 45.90
CA VAL A 46 -35.51 1.72 46.11
C VAL A 46 -35.82 1.85 47.60
N LYS A 47 -35.24 2.89 48.25
CA LYS A 47 -35.41 3.13 49.66
C LYS A 47 -36.19 4.41 49.85
N TYR A 48 -37.30 4.31 50.62
CA TYR A 48 -38.16 5.44 50.95
C TYR A 48 -37.71 6.15 52.22
N LYS A 49 -38.20 7.35 52.43
CA LYS A 49 -37.87 8.20 53.58
C LYS A 49 -38.19 7.54 54.93
N ASP A 50 -39.21 6.71 55.00
CA ASP A 50 -39.60 5.97 56.18
C ASP A 50 -38.78 4.72 56.49
N GLY A 51 -37.77 4.43 55.62
CA GLY A 51 -36.91 3.28 55.75
C GLY A 51 -37.41 2.01 55.06
N SER A 52 -38.61 2.01 54.48
CA SER A 52 -39.13 0.91 53.69
C SER A 52 -38.40 0.82 52.34
N LYS A 53 -38.41 -0.40 51.76
CA LYS A 53 -37.65 -0.70 50.53
C LYS A 53 -38.50 -1.47 49.54
N ASP A 54 -38.29 -1.19 48.28
CA ASP A 54 -38.76 -1.98 47.14
C ASP A 54 -37.63 -2.46 46.29
N ILE A 55 -37.84 -3.56 45.56
CA ILE A 55 -36.91 -4.12 44.62
C ILE A 55 -37.49 -3.96 43.23
N VAL A 56 -36.69 -3.38 42.33
CA VAL A 56 -37.08 -3.13 40.93
C VAL A 56 -36.10 -3.84 39.99
N ASN A 57 -36.66 -4.68 39.13
CA ASN A 57 -35.91 -5.27 38.02
C ASN A 57 -35.83 -4.23 36.90
N VAL A 58 -34.63 -3.97 36.40
CA VAL A 58 -34.37 -2.99 35.36
C VAL A 58 -33.61 -3.58 34.19
N LYS A 59 -33.72 -2.96 33.05
CA LYS A 59 -32.97 -3.28 31.84
C LYS A 59 -32.13 -2.08 31.43
N VAL A 60 -30.85 -2.33 31.19
CA VAL A 60 -29.91 -1.32 30.71
C VAL A 60 -29.43 -1.75 29.34
N THR A 61 -29.63 -0.87 28.36
CA THR A 61 -29.14 -1.12 26.99
C THR A 61 -27.76 -0.48 26.84
N VAL A 62 -26.77 -1.31 26.50
CA VAL A 62 -25.41 -0.89 26.23
C VAL A 62 -25.23 -0.77 24.71
N LYS A 63 -24.80 0.41 24.26
CA LYS A 63 -24.51 0.65 22.84
C LYS A 63 -23.25 -0.11 22.44
N GLY A 64 -23.26 -0.67 21.22
CA GLY A 64 -22.06 -1.23 20.62
C GLY A 64 -21.08 -0.15 20.21
N LEU A 65 -19.79 -0.41 20.38
CA LEU A 65 -18.74 0.52 19.98
C LEU A 65 -18.80 0.86 18.50
N SER A 66 -19.16 -0.10 17.64
CA SER A 66 -19.32 0.14 16.21
C SER A 66 -20.37 1.19 15.87
N SER A 67 -21.36 1.40 16.73
CA SER A 67 -22.38 2.43 16.53
C SER A 67 -21.95 3.80 17.06
N GLU A 68 -20.99 3.85 17.96
CA GLU A 68 -20.55 5.09 18.62
C GLU A 68 -19.30 5.71 17.97
N TYR A 69 -18.56 4.95 17.18
CA TYR A 69 -17.30 5.39 16.57
C TYR A 69 -17.36 5.32 15.06
N GLU A 70 -16.75 6.31 14.42
CA GLU A 70 -16.39 6.26 13.01
C GLU A 70 -14.95 5.75 12.88
N VAL A 71 -14.68 5.01 11.82
CA VAL A 71 -13.34 4.49 11.55
C VAL A 71 -12.80 5.06 10.25
N THR A 72 -11.52 5.33 10.24
CA THR A 72 -10.80 5.87 9.07
C THR A 72 -9.52 5.09 8.86
N GLY A 73 -9.30 4.66 7.60
CA GLY A 73 -8.07 4.03 7.17
C GLY A 73 -7.15 5.03 6.48
N THR A 74 -5.87 5.01 6.83
CA THR A 74 -4.82 5.77 6.16
C THR A 74 -3.98 4.86 5.27
N GLN A 75 -3.28 5.43 4.29
CA GLN A 75 -2.55 4.67 3.28
C GLN A 75 -1.46 3.78 3.88
N ILE A 76 -1.43 2.53 3.41
CA ILE A 76 -0.30 1.61 3.58
C ILE A 76 0.56 1.69 2.32
N GLU A 77 1.85 1.80 2.49
CA GLU A 77 2.81 1.79 1.41
C GLU A 77 3.76 0.60 1.61
N VAL A 78 3.85 -0.28 0.62
CA VAL A 78 4.70 -1.47 0.65
C VAL A 78 5.41 -1.64 -0.67
N ASN A 79 6.46 -2.44 -0.67
CA ASN A 79 7.11 -2.86 -1.91
C ASN A 79 6.36 -4.04 -2.52
N GLN A 80 6.46 -4.16 -3.82
CA GLN A 80 5.90 -5.29 -4.56
C GLN A 80 6.33 -6.62 -3.93
N ASN A 81 5.38 -7.54 -3.79
CA ASN A 81 5.52 -8.87 -3.17
C ASN A 81 5.77 -8.88 -1.65
N ASP A 82 5.73 -7.74 -0.97
CA ASP A 82 5.74 -7.71 0.49
C ASP A 82 4.42 -8.25 1.05
N SER A 83 4.48 -8.79 2.26
CA SER A 83 3.28 -9.21 2.99
C SER A 83 2.70 -8.03 3.78
N VAL A 84 1.37 -8.05 3.96
CA VAL A 84 0.64 -7.09 4.81
C VAL A 84 -0.06 -7.90 5.91
N SER A 85 0.32 -7.68 7.15
CA SER A 85 -0.26 -8.35 8.32
C SER A 85 -1.47 -7.62 8.86
N ASN A 86 -2.27 -8.30 9.69
CA ASN A 86 -3.36 -7.66 10.41
C ASN A 86 -2.87 -6.51 11.32
N ASP A 87 -1.70 -6.66 11.92
CA ASP A 87 -1.10 -5.59 12.73
C ASP A 87 -0.73 -4.38 11.88
N ASP A 88 -0.27 -4.58 10.66
CA ASP A 88 -0.03 -3.49 9.70
C ASP A 88 -1.32 -2.75 9.36
N LEU A 89 -2.42 -3.47 9.18
CA LEU A 89 -3.74 -2.88 8.94
C LEU A 89 -4.19 -2.06 10.16
N LYS A 90 -4.09 -2.65 11.35
CA LYS A 90 -4.50 -2.00 12.59
C LYS A 90 -3.75 -0.69 12.83
N ALA A 91 -2.47 -0.64 12.52
CA ALA A 91 -1.63 0.55 12.66
C ALA A 91 -2.10 1.74 11.80
N LYS A 92 -2.89 1.47 10.75
CA LYS A 92 -3.37 2.48 9.80
C LYS A 92 -4.85 2.84 9.96
N VAL A 93 -5.50 2.32 10.99
CA VAL A 93 -6.91 2.60 11.27
C VAL A 93 -7.03 3.39 12.56
N THR A 94 -7.82 4.46 12.52
CA THR A 94 -8.19 5.26 13.68
C THR A 94 -9.69 5.22 13.88
N ALA A 95 -10.11 5.33 15.13
CA ALA A 95 -11.52 5.48 15.49
C ALA A 95 -11.74 6.79 16.24
N THR A 96 -12.84 7.47 15.92
CA THR A 96 -13.22 8.74 16.54
C THR A 96 -14.68 8.70 16.91
N SER A 97 -15.03 9.12 18.11
CA SER A 97 -16.42 9.13 18.56
C SER A 97 -17.28 10.06 17.70
N LYS A 98 -18.50 9.62 17.38
CA LYS A 98 -19.49 10.43 16.68
C LYS A 98 -19.90 11.66 17.49
N ALA A 99 -19.91 11.52 18.82
CA ALA A 99 -20.18 12.59 19.75
C ALA A 99 -18.88 13.15 20.32
N GLY A 100 -18.55 14.41 20.00
CA GLY A 100 -17.40 15.11 20.56
C GLY A 100 -16.06 14.83 19.88
N ASN A 101 -16.00 14.04 18.82
CA ASN A 101 -14.77 13.74 18.06
C ASN A 101 -13.60 13.27 18.93
N VAL A 102 -13.87 12.48 19.95
CA VAL A 102 -12.84 11.94 20.86
C VAL A 102 -12.18 10.72 20.20
N ASN A 103 -10.84 10.67 20.29
CA ASN A 103 -10.08 9.51 19.80
C ASN A 103 -10.44 8.26 20.59
N GLY A 104 -10.84 7.21 19.88
CA GLY A 104 -11.19 5.91 20.42
C GLY A 104 -10.42 4.76 19.77
N THR A 105 -9.26 5.05 19.20
CA THR A 105 -8.43 4.02 18.54
C THR A 105 -8.02 2.89 19.49
N ASP A 106 -7.89 3.17 20.79
CA ASP A 106 -7.65 2.18 21.84
C ASP A 106 -8.80 1.19 22.03
N LYS A 107 -9.98 1.47 21.51
CA LYS A 107 -11.16 0.60 21.52
C LYS A 107 -11.14 -0.47 20.43
N ILE A 108 -10.22 -0.35 19.47
CA ILE A 108 -10.06 -1.32 18.40
C ILE A 108 -9.29 -2.53 18.93
N SER A 109 -9.85 -3.73 18.74
CA SER A 109 -9.18 -4.99 19.07
C SER A 109 -8.33 -5.47 17.90
N THR A 110 -8.96 -5.68 16.74
CA THR A 110 -8.29 -6.19 15.55
C THR A 110 -8.80 -5.50 14.29
N VAL A 111 -7.96 -5.49 13.26
CA VAL A 111 -8.36 -5.14 11.90
C VAL A 111 -7.94 -6.27 10.99
N THR A 112 -8.89 -6.84 10.28
CA THR A 112 -8.68 -8.01 9.41
C THR A 112 -9.17 -7.75 8.01
N ALA A 113 -8.59 -8.41 7.04
CA ALA A 113 -9.03 -8.36 5.65
C ALA A 113 -8.89 -9.73 5.01
N PRO A 114 -9.65 -10.02 3.92
CA PRO A 114 -9.38 -11.15 3.05
C PRO A 114 -7.95 -11.09 2.51
N THR A 115 -7.52 -12.15 1.84
CA THR A 115 -6.17 -12.21 1.25
C THR A 115 -5.83 -10.95 0.46
N ILE A 116 -4.71 -10.30 0.84
CA ILE A 116 -4.21 -9.11 0.18
C ILE A 116 -3.07 -9.53 -0.74
N SER A 117 -3.18 -9.19 -2.02
CA SER A 117 -2.08 -9.39 -2.97
C SER A 117 -1.32 -8.08 -3.18
N THR A 118 0.00 -8.16 -3.06
CA THR A 118 0.92 -7.07 -3.38
C THR A 118 1.76 -7.38 -4.63
N ALA A 119 1.31 -8.35 -5.43
CA ALA A 119 2.02 -8.79 -6.62
C ALA A 119 2.05 -7.72 -7.72
N ASN A 120 1.02 -6.90 -7.82
CA ASN A 120 0.89 -5.87 -8.85
C ASN A 120 1.32 -4.49 -8.33
N TYR A 121 2.21 -3.85 -9.07
CA TYR A 121 2.55 -2.45 -8.86
C TYR A 121 1.29 -1.58 -9.01
N GLY A 122 1.18 -0.56 -8.16
CA GLY A 122 0.12 0.45 -8.28
C GLY A 122 -0.71 0.62 -7.02
N GLU A 123 -1.80 1.33 -7.17
CA GLU A 123 -2.71 1.64 -6.08
C GLU A 123 -3.92 0.72 -6.10
N GLN A 124 -4.34 0.29 -4.92
CA GLN A 124 -5.54 -0.50 -4.71
C GLN A 124 -6.16 -0.15 -3.37
N THR A 125 -7.36 -0.63 -3.12
CA THR A 125 -8.10 -0.41 -1.88
C THR A 125 -8.29 -1.74 -1.16
N ILE A 126 -7.95 -1.77 0.13
CA ILE A 126 -8.23 -2.90 1.01
C ILE A 126 -9.56 -2.64 1.70
N ASN A 127 -10.49 -3.60 1.59
CA ASN A 127 -11.72 -3.61 2.37
C ASN A 127 -11.47 -4.44 3.63
N ALA A 128 -11.40 -3.78 4.78
CA ALA A 128 -11.05 -4.40 6.05
C ALA A 128 -12.21 -4.34 7.03
N THR A 129 -12.20 -5.24 7.99
CA THR A 129 -13.15 -5.31 9.09
C THR A 129 -12.47 -4.92 10.38
N VAL A 130 -12.95 -3.85 11.00
CA VAL A 130 -12.53 -3.43 12.35
C VAL A 130 -13.38 -4.16 13.36
N THR A 131 -12.74 -4.87 14.29
CA THR A 131 -13.40 -5.48 15.43
C THR A 131 -13.04 -4.69 16.68
N PHE A 132 -14.05 -4.15 17.34
CA PHE A 132 -13.88 -3.43 18.60
C PHE A 132 -13.76 -4.40 19.77
N LYS A 133 -13.31 -3.87 20.92
CA LYS A 133 -13.10 -4.67 22.13
C LYS A 133 -14.39 -5.29 22.69
N ASP A 134 -15.55 -4.79 22.34
CA ASP A 134 -16.85 -5.36 22.69
C ASP A 134 -17.34 -6.42 21.68
N GLY A 135 -16.54 -6.75 20.67
CA GLY A 135 -16.87 -7.71 19.64
C GLY A 135 -17.69 -7.16 18.47
N THR A 136 -18.17 -5.93 18.57
CA THR A 136 -18.88 -5.30 17.44
C THR A 136 -17.92 -4.95 16.31
N THR A 137 -18.41 -4.93 15.08
CA THR A 137 -17.57 -4.75 13.89
C THR A 137 -18.02 -3.58 13.03
N LYS A 138 -17.10 -3.03 12.27
CA LYS A 138 -17.35 -2.00 11.30
C LYS A 138 -16.39 -2.13 10.12
N GLU A 139 -16.90 -1.90 8.91
CA GLU A 139 -16.05 -1.94 7.70
C GLU A 139 -15.27 -0.64 7.55
N VAL A 140 -14.06 -0.76 7.03
CA VAL A 140 -13.19 0.37 6.71
C VAL A 140 -12.43 0.11 5.42
N THR A 141 -12.19 1.14 4.63
CA THR A 141 -11.33 1.07 3.47
C THR A 141 -9.95 1.61 3.80
N ILE A 142 -8.91 0.89 3.38
CA ILE A 142 -7.52 1.27 3.59
C ILE A 142 -6.85 1.36 2.22
N PRO A 143 -6.42 2.54 1.78
CA PRO A 143 -5.65 2.65 0.54
C PRO A 143 -4.34 1.90 0.65
N LEU A 144 -3.99 1.16 -0.39
CA LEU A 144 -2.72 0.42 -0.48
C LEU A 144 -1.95 0.91 -1.70
N LYS A 145 -0.72 1.35 -1.50
CA LYS A 145 0.22 1.69 -2.55
C LYS A 145 1.32 0.65 -2.59
N VAL A 146 1.40 -0.08 -3.71
CA VAL A 146 2.45 -1.08 -3.97
C VAL A 146 3.50 -0.46 -4.87
N LYS A 147 4.73 -0.35 -4.37
CA LYS A 147 5.85 0.24 -5.09
C LYS A 147 6.61 -0.82 -5.87
N ASP A 148 7.05 -0.44 -7.06
CA ASP A 148 8.05 -1.19 -7.82
C ASP A 148 9.43 -0.67 -7.46
N VAL A 149 10.23 -1.51 -6.81
CA VAL A 149 11.60 -1.18 -6.39
C VAL A 149 12.65 -2.02 -7.10
N THR A 150 12.22 -2.80 -8.08
CA THR A 150 13.10 -3.71 -8.84
C THR A 150 13.50 -3.05 -10.15
N PRO A 151 14.81 -2.87 -10.41
CA PRO A 151 15.25 -2.32 -11.69
C PRO A 151 14.92 -3.25 -12.87
N PRO A 152 14.76 -2.70 -14.08
CA PRO A 152 14.59 -3.52 -15.27
C PRO A 152 15.81 -4.40 -15.52
N THR A 153 15.59 -5.47 -16.24
CA THR A 153 16.66 -6.36 -16.69
C THR A 153 17.00 -6.05 -18.14
N ILE A 154 18.27 -5.73 -18.42
CA ILE A 154 18.77 -5.61 -19.78
C ILE A 154 19.05 -7.03 -20.29
N GLN A 155 18.21 -7.51 -21.20
CA GLN A 155 18.27 -8.89 -21.67
C GLN A 155 19.30 -9.08 -22.76
N SER A 156 19.50 -8.07 -23.59
CA SER A 156 20.55 -8.02 -24.59
C SER A 156 21.07 -6.62 -24.77
N PRO A 157 22.36 -6.46 -25.06
CA PRO A 157 23.40 -7.48 -25.18
C PRO A 157 23.88 -7.98 -23.82
N ALA A 158 24.64 -9.07 -23.78
CA ALA A 158 25.38 -9.48 -22.60
C ALA A 158 26.42 -8.40 -22.21
N GLU A 159 26.79 -8.37 -20.93
CA GLU A 159 27.81 -7.43 -20.44
C GLU A 159 29.11 -7.60 -21.22
N ASN A 160 29.73 -6.48 -21.59
CA ASN A 160 30.98 -6.42 -22.33
C ASN A 160 30.93 -7.08 -23.75
N THR A 161 29.75 -7.13 -24.35
CA THR A 161 29.62 -7.51 -25.77
C THR A 161 30.39 -6.53 -26.62
N ASN A 162 31.17 -7.06 -27.56
CA ASN A 162 31.87 -6.27 -28.57
C ASN A 162 31.30 -6.62 -29.94
N TRP A 163 30.66 -5.66 -30.59
CA TRP A 163 30.22 -5.76 -31.97
C TRP A 163 31.30 -5.27 -32.91
N GLU A 164 31.64 -6.06 -33.90
CA GLU A 164 32.69 -5.74 -34.85
C GLU A 164 32.10 -5.38 -36.20
N MET A 165 32.63 -4.35 -36.83
CA MET A 165 32.28 -3.92 -38.16
C MET A 165 33.51 -3.35 -38.88
N THR A 166 33.43 -3.22 -40.19
CA THR A 166 34.52 -2.68 -41.03
C THR A 166 34.06 -1.36 -41.64
N ALA A 167 35.00 -0.42 -41.76
CA ALA A 167 34.74 0.86 -42.45
C ALA A 167 34.17 0.58 -43.85
N LEU A 168 33.19 1.38 -44.25
CA LEU A 168 32.43 1.30 -45.51
C LEU A 168 31.47 0.14 -45.62
N ASP A 169 31.30 -0.69 -44.58
CA ASP A 169 30.26 -1.70 -44.56
C ASP A 169 28.88 -1.07 -44.74
N LYS A 170 28.08 -1.71 -45.60
CA LYS A 170 26.69 -1.33 -45.87
C LYS A 170 25.67 -2.06 -44.99
N ALA A 171 26.09 -3.17 -44.39
CA ALA A 171 25.30 -3.98 -43.51
C ALA A 171 25.89 -3.94 -42.10
N LEU A 172 25.05 -3.80 -41.09
CA LEU A 172 25.45 -3.84 -39.70
C LEU A 172 25.27 -5.27 -39.13
N PRO A 173 26.10 -5.65 -38.15
CA PRO A 173 25.78 -6.85 -37.36
C PRO A 173 24.41 -6.64 -36.64
N ASN A 174 23.82 -7.74 -36.20
CA ASN A 174 22.62 -7.67 -35.36
C ASN A 174 23.00 -7.14 -34.00
N MET A 175 22.61 -5.87 -33.74
CA MET A 175 22.90 -5.20 -32.49
C MET A 175 21.60 -4.96 -31.74
N GLU A 176 21.07 -6.02 -31.12
CA GLU A 176 19.86 -5.94 -30.31
C GLU A 176 20.16 -5.35 -28.95
N VAL A 177 19.35 -4.37 -28.55
CA VAL A 177 19.35 -3.80 -27.21
C VAL A 177 17.92 -3.86 -26.71
N ARG A 178 17.68 -4.72 -25.71
CA ARG A 178 16.36 -4.99 -25.18
C ARG A 178 16.40 -5.10 -23.67
N ALA A 179 15.41 -4.49 -23.02
CA ALA A 179 15.20 -4.61 -21.59
C ALA A 179 13.76 -4.97 -21.30
N GLU A 180 13.56 -5.65 -20.19
CA GLU A 180 12.24 -5.98 -19.65
C GLU A 180 12.19 -5.60 -18.19
N ASP A 181 11.00 -5.20 -17.74
CA ASP A 181 10.77 -4.97 -16.33
C ASP A 181 10.35 -6.27 -15.64
N ASN A 182 10.40 -6.29 -14.31
CA ASN A 182 9.91 -7.42 -13.54
C ASN A 182 8.41 -7.62 -13.76
N GLU A 183 7.96 -8.86 -13.55
CA GLU A 183 6.56 -9.24 -13.73
C GLU A 183 5.65 -8.36 -12.85
N ASN A 184 4.61 -7.82 -13.46
CA ASN A 184 3.64 -6.92 -12.82
C ASN A 184 4.25 -5.65 -12.21
N GLY A 185 5.47 -5.31 -12.61
CA GLY A 185 6.12 -4.06 -12.24
C GLY A 185 5.58 -2.86 -13.00
N SER A 186 6.27 -1.73 -12.88
CA SER A 186 5.83 -0.47 -13.48
C SER A 186 5.96 -0.41 -14.99
N GLY A 187 6.76 -1.30 -15.56
CA GLY A 187 7.03 -1.35 -17.00
C GLY A 187 8.18 -0.42 -17.41
N ILE A 188 8.73 -0.67 -18.59
CA ILE A 188 9.83 0.13 -19.15
C ILE A 188 9.32 1.52 -19.49
N LYS A 189 10.02 2.54 -19.00
CA LYS A 189 9.82 3.94 -19.38
C LYS A 189 10.62 4.26 -20.63
N ASN A 190 11.93 3.98 -20.61
CA ASN A 190 12.79 4.16 -21.76
C ASN A 190 14.06 3.29 -21.68
N VAL A 191 14.65 3.08 -22.85
CA VAL A 191 15.97 2.50 -23.01
C VAL A 191 16.78 3.45 -23.87
N THR A 192 17.97 3.82 -23.41
CA THR A 192 18.89 4.71 -24.12
C THR A 192 20.23 4.06 -24.33
N VAL A 193 20.88 4.40 -25.43
CA VAL A 193 22.24 3.97 -25.77
C VAL A 193 23.04 5.22 -26.05
N THR A 194 24.09 5.45 -25.26
CA THR A 194 25.02 6.56 -25.44
C THR A 194 26.38 6.06 -25.88
N GLY A 195 27.16 6.91 -26.54
CA GLY A 195 28.50 6.56 -27.03
C GLY A 195 28.55 6.00 -28.44
N LEU A 196 27.41 5.93 -29.14
CA LEU A 196 27.34 5.47 -30.50
C LEU A 196 28.13 6.40 -31.46
N PRO A 197 28.72 5.85 -32.55
CA PRO A 197 29.21 6.68 -33.63
C PRO A 197 28.11 7.58 -34.19
N ASP A 198 28.48 8.72 -34.77
CA ASP A 198 27.51 9.72 -35.25
C ASP A 198 26.58 9.22 -36.35
N TYR A 199 26.95 8.18 -37.07
CA TYR A 199 26.12 7.58 -38.13
C TYR A 199 25.15 6.49 -37.65
N LEU A 200 25.17 6.16 -36.36
CA LEU A 200 24.31 5.13 -35.77
C LEU A 200 23.35 5.75 -34.74
N GLU A 201 22.20 5.12 -34.59
CA GLU A 201 21.21 5.44 -33.56
C GLU A 201 20.57 4.19 -33.02
N TYR A 202 20.02 4.29 -31.82
CA TYR A 202 19.19 3.24 -31.26
C TYR A 202 17.71 3.49 -31.57
N ASP A 203 17.02 2.46 -32.08
CA ASP A 203 15.59 2.47 -32.34
C ASP A 203 14.88 1.58 -31.31
N SER A 204 14.18 2.18 -30.38
CA SER A 204 13.44 1.46 -29.33
C SER A 204 12.22 0.72 -29.88
N THR A 205 11.72 1.05 -31.05
CA THR A 205 10.60 0.34 -31.69
C THR A 205 11.03 -1.04 -32.18
N THR A 206 12.24 -1.15 -32.73
CA THR A 206 12.79 -2.41 -33.25
C THR A 206 13.80 -3.04 -32.31
N ASN A 207 14.14 -2.39 -31.20
CA ASN A 207 15.17 -2.82 -30.24
C ASN A 207 16.55 -3.02 -30.88
N ALA A 208 16.87 -2.20 -31.85
CA ALA A 208 18.11 -2.37 -32.63
C ALA A 208 18.87 -1.07 -32.82
N ILE A 209 20.19 -1.17 -32.84
CA ILE A 209 21.06 -0.11 -33.31
C ILE A 209 21.10 -0.17 -34.84
N LYS A 210 20.86 0.95 -35.49
CA LYS A 210 20.74 1.08 -36.93
C LYS A 210 21.43 2.32 -37.45
N PHE A 211 21.57 2.45 -38.78
CA PHE A 211 22.01 3.69 -39.37
C PHE A 211 20.99 4.80 -39.13
N LYS A 212 21.49 5.99 -38.81
CA LYS A 212 20.65 7.21 -38.81
C LYS A 212 20.07 7.45 -40.20
N SER A 213 18.95 8.16 -40.25
CA SER A 213 18.34 8.61 -41.49
C SER A 213 19.38 9.34 -42.38
N GLY A 214 19.46 8.96 -43.62
CA GLY A 214 20.43 9.51 -44.57
C GLY A 214 21.85 8.93 -44.52
N LYS A 215 22.10 8.00 -43.59
CA LYS A 215 23.37 7.26 -43.48
C LYS A 215 23.16 5.81 -43.95
N GLN A 216 24.12 5.30 -44.72
CA GLN A 216 24.00 3.98 -45.36
C GLN A 216 25.25 3.11 -45.24
N THR A 217 26.32 3.65 -44.69
CA THR A 217 27.60 2.94 -44.54
C THR A 217 28.26 3.31 -43.21
N VAL A 218 29.04 2.35 -42.70
CA VAL A 218 30.03 2.60 -41.65
C VAL A 218 31.04 3.63 -42.19
N GLU A 219 31.23 4.71 -41.45
CA GLU A 219 32.10 5.77 -41.90
C GLU A 219 33.56 5.34 -41.93
N LYS A 220 34.34 5.96 -42.84
CA LYS A 220 35.77 5.74 -42.99
C LYS A 220 36.50 6.21 -41.74
N LEU A 221 37.48 5.44 -41.27
CA LEU A 221 38.35 5.85 -40.17
C LEU A 221 39.35 6.93 -40.64
N ALA A 222 39.86 7.66 -39.65
CA ALA A 222 40.94 8.59 -39.91
C ALA A 222 42.16 7.89 -40.49
N GLU A 223 42.94 8.62 -41.26
CA GLU A 223 44.20 8.07 -41.87
C GLU A 223 45.12 7.54 -40.77
N ASN A 224 45.77 6.40 -41.07
CA ASN A 224 46.65 5.69 -40.13
C ASN A 224 45.98 5.17 -38.84
N THR A 225 44.67 5.03 -38.86
CA THR A 225 43.90 4.47 -37.75
C THR A 225 43.44 3.06 -38.15
N PRO A 226 44.07 1.97 -37.62
CA PRO A 226 43.70 0.58 -38.01
C PRO A 226 42.36 0.17 -37.43
N SER A 227 41.98 0.69 -36.28
CA SER A 227 40.68 0.43 -35.65
C SER A 227 40.28 1.56 -34.70
N GLN A 228 38.99 1.65 -34.39
CA GLN A 228 38.47 2.56 -33.40
C GLN A 228 37.42 1.84 -32.59
N GLU A 229 37.49 1.99 -31.26
CA GLU A 229 36.52 1.46 -30.34
C GLU A 229 35.54 2.55 -29.89
N PHE A 230 34.25 2.21 -29.79
CA PHE A 230 33.22 3.03 -29.20
C PHE A 230 32.68 2.30 -27.99
N THR A 231 32.82 2.88 -26.81
CA THR A 231 32.24 2.37 -25.59
C THR A 231 30.81 2.86 -25.46
N LEU A 232 29.88 1.92 -25.36
CA LEU A 232 28.46 2.20 -25.27
C LEU A 232 27.99 2.04 -23.82
N ASN A 233 27.18 2.97 -23.37
CA ASN A 233 26.42 2.82 -22.13
C ASN A 233 24.95 2.61 -22.46
N ILE A 234 24.43 1.47 -22.06
CA ILE A 234 23.02 1.11 -22.21
C ILE A 234 22.36 1.33 -20.87
N ARG A 235 21.29 2.13 -20.86
CA ARG A 235 20.53 2.48 -19.66
C ARG A 235 19.07 2.18 -19.89
N ALA A 236 18.50 1.36 -19.00
CA ALA A 236 17.07 1.07 -18.96
C ALA A 236 16.45 1.66 -17.69
N GLU A 237 15.35 2.35 -17.82
CA GLU A 237 14.60 2.94 -16.71
C GLU A 237 13.16 2.45 -16.77
N ASP A 238 12.62 2.01 -15.62
CA ASP A 238 11.21 1.72 -15.49
C ASP A 238 10.40 2.97 -15.13
N LYS A 239 9.07 2.85 -15.16
CA LYS A 239 8.19 3.98 -14.87
C LYS A 239 8.19 4.41 -13.40
N ALA A 240 8.70 3.55 -12.52
CA ALA A 240 8.89 3.85 -11.09
C ALA A 240 10.22 4.57 -10.81
N GLY A 241 11.10 4.70 -11.82
CA GLY A 241 12.37 5.40 -11.70
C GLY A 241 13.56 4.48 -11.36
N ASN A 242 13.37 3.17 -11.34
CA ASN A 242 14.49 2.24 -11.14
C ASN A 242 15.30 2.11 -12.42
N VAL A 243 16.61 2.01 -12.30
CA VAL A 243 17.54 2.07 -13.41
C VAL A 243 18.49 0.89 -13.40
N SER A 244 18.74 0.34 -14.58
CA SER A 244 19.83 -0.62 -14.84
C SER A 244 20.72 -0.08 -15.94
N GLU A 245 22.00 -0.40 -15.87
CA GLU A 245 22.99 0.00 -16.86
C GLU A 245 23.83 -1.20 -17.29
N ARG A 246 24.31 -1.13 -18.54
CA ARG A 246 25.17 -2.16 -19.11
C ARG A 246 26.13 -1.54 -20.12
N THR A 247 27.35 -2.04 -20.17
CA THR A 247 28.38 -1.59 -21.09
C THR A 247 28.53 -2.58 -22.26
N ALA A 248 28.64 -2.04 -23.47
CA ALA A 248 28.98 -2.78 -24.66
C ALA A 248 29.99 -1.97 -25.48
N LYS A 249 30.55 -2.57 -26.53
CA LYS A 249 31.49 -1.90 -27.41
C LYS A 249 31.14 -2.13 -28.86
N ILE A 250 31.50 -1.17 -29.70
CA ILE A 250 31.60 -1.30 -31.14
C ILE A 250 33.07 -1.10 -31.52
N THR A 251 33.65 -2.04 -32.22
CA THR A 251 34.97 -1.90 -32.79
C THR A 251 34.87 -1.82 -34.32
N VAL A 252 35.32 -0.73 -34.87
CA VAL A 252 35.35 -0.48 -36.31
C VAL A 252 36.80 -0.70 -36.79
N SER A 253 37.02 -1.60 -37.74
CA SER A 253 38.30 -1.82 -38.33
C SER A 253 38.43 -1.10 -39.67
N SER A 254 39.63 -0.69 -40.03
CA SER A 254 39.89 -0.15 -41.36
C SER A 254 39.76 -1.19 -42.44
N MET A 255 39.42 -0.80 -43.65
CA MET A 255 39.42 -1.71 -44.79
C MET A 255 40.80 -2.31 -44.98
N SER A 256 40.86 -3.64 -45.26
CA SER A 256 42.09 -4.29 -45.72
C SER A 256 42.45 -3.76 -47.09
N THR A 257 43.67 -3.30 -47.27
CA THR A 257 44.24 -2.92 -48.58
C THR A 257 44.69 -4.15 -49.35
#